data_668bddd43936566bff1e1dad1dbf1e21
#
_entry.id   668bddd43936566bff1e1dad1dbf1e21
#
_cell.length_a   1.000
_cell.length_b   1.000
_cell.length_c   1.000
_cell.angle_alpha   90.00
_cell.angle_beta   90.00
_cell.angle_gamma   90.00
#
_symmetry.space_group_name_H-M   'P 1'
#
loop_
_entity.id
_entity.type
_entity.pdbx_description
1 polymer ?
#
loop_
_entity_poly.entity_id
_entity_poly.type
_entity_poly.pdbx_seq_one_letter_code
_entity_poly.pdbx_strand_id
1 'polypeptide(L)'
;MKKSLLTLLFAFAAISMVAQQPHKFDPEQFQAELEKFIIAEVSLSQAESAAFFPVYRELRKKQRNIFEQIKRHKHVKPTDNKTAAEAVKQQDKLELEMKELLKDYHNKFMALLPATTVFQILKAEDKFHRQLFKGKK
;
A
#
# COMPACT_ATOMS: atom_id res chain seq x y z
N MET A 1 42.07 6.33 25.92
CA MET A 1 41.99 6.37 24.43
C MET A 1 41.70 5.03 23.80
N LYS A 2 42.32 3.94 24.23
CA LYS A 2 42.07 2.60 23.69
C LYS A 2 40.67 2.07 24.01
N LYS A 3 40.06 2.46 25.15
CA LYS A 3 38.72 2.03 25.58
C LYS A 3 37.61 2.68 24.77
N SER A 4 37.80 3.88 24.25
CA SER A 4 36.77 4.59 23.45
C SER A 4 36.72 4.07 22.00
N LEU A 5 37.84 3.58 21.46
CA LEU A 5 37.89 2.96 20.13
C LEU A 5 37.18 1.61 20.11
N LEU A 6 37.32 0.83 21.20
CA LEU A 6 36.62 -0.46 21.34
C LEU A 6 35.13 -0.29 21.47
N THR A 7 34.67 0.76 22.19
CA THR A 7 33.24 1.06 22.36
C THR A 7 32.60 1.50 21.05
N LEU A 8 33.35 2.22 20.21
CA LEU A 8 32.88 2.62 18.88
C LEU A 8 32.74 1.42 17.94
N LEU A 9 33.67 0.47 18.02
CA LEU A 9 33.59 -0.76 17.22
C LEU A 9 32.41 -1.63 17.60
N PHE A 10 32.08 -1.70 18.90
CA PHE A 10 30.94 -2.45 19.40
C PHE A 10 29.61 -1.82 18.97
N ALA A 11 29.54 -0.48 18.98
CA ALA A 11 28.36 0.25 18.53
C ALA A 11 28.10 0.03 17.03
N PHE A 12 29.16 -0.05 16.23
CA PHE A 12 29.07 -0.30 14.79
C PHE A 12 28.63 -1.73 14.49
N ALA A 13 29.11 -2.71 15.27
CA ALA A 13 28.69 -4.10 15.14
C ALA A 13 27.21 -4.28 15.51
N ALA A 14 26.73 -3.56 16.52
CA ALA A 14 25.33 -3.61 16.94
C ALA A 14 24.39 -3.05 15.87
N ILE A 15 24.81 -1.97 15.20
CA ILE A 15 24.03 -1.36 14.11
C ILE A 15 23.96 -2.33 12.91
N SER A 16 25.07 -3.02 12.62
CA SER A 16 25.10 -4.00 11.54
C SER A 16 24.19 -5.20 11.81
N MET A 17 24.06 -5.62 13.05
CA MET A 17 23.16 -6.71 13.42
C MET A 17 21.69 -6.34 13.26
N VAL A 18 21.32 -5.09 13.59
CA VAL A 18 19.94 -4.61 13.42
C VAL A 18 19.58 -4.54 11.93
N ALA A 19 20.53 -4.16 11.07
CA ALA A 19 20.31 -4.08 9.63
C ALA A 19 20.17 -5.45 8.96
N GLN A 20 20.57 -6.53 9.62
CA GLN A 20 20.50 -7.90 9.08
C GLN A 20 19.24 -8.65 9.51
N GLN A 21 18.39 -8.06 10.36
CA GLN A 21 17.14 -8.70 10.75
C GLN A 21 16.13 -8.66 9.60
N PRO A 22 15.43 -9.79 9.34
CA PRO A 22 14.43 -9.81 8.28
C PRO A 22 13.31 -8.82 8.60
N HIS A 23 13.02 -7.96 7.64
CA HIS A 23 11.95 -6.98 7.78
C HIS A 23 10.60 -7.66 7.61
N LYS A 24 9.79 -7.62 8.66
CA LYS A 24 8.38 -7.94 8.51
C LYS A 24 7.70 -6.76 7.81
N PHE A 25 6.79 -7.08 6.90
CA PHE A 25 6.01 -6.06 6.22
C PHE A 25 5.22 -5.26 7.25
N ASP A 26 5.43 -3.95 7.27
CA ASP A 26 4.71 -3.02 8.14
C ASP A 26 3.78 -2.17 7.29
N PRO A 27 2.45 -2.41 7.38
CA PRO A 27 1.49 -1.64 6.59
C PRO A 27 1.50 -0.15 6.88
N GLU A 28 1.77 0.25 8.11
CA GLU A 28 1.80 1.66 8.49
C GLU A 28 3.00 2.38 7.88
N GLN A 29 4.17 1.75 7.93
CA GLN A 29 5.37 2.28 7.31
C GLN A 29 5.22 2.36 5.80
N PHE A 30 4.69 1.33 5.18
CA PHE A 30 4.41 1.31 3.75
C PHE A 30 3.47 2.45 3.35
N GLN A 31 2.40 2.65 4.11
CA GLN A 31 1.44 3.72 3.87
C GLN A 31 2.09 5.09 4.00
N ALA A 32 2.93 5.28 5.02
CA ALA A 32 3.65 6.55 5.22
C ALA A 32 4.59 6.86 4.07
N GLU A 33 5.31 5.86 3.57
CA GLU A 33 6.22 6.01 2.43
C GLU A 33 5.46 6.33 1.15
N LEU A 34 4.34 5.68 0.93
CA LEU A 34 3.47 5.93 -0.22
C LEU A 34 2.95 7.36 -0.21
N GLU A 35 2.49 7.84 0.96
CA GLU A 35 2.00 9.21 1.10
C GLU A 35 3.08 10.25 0.82
N LYS A 36 4.30 10.03 1.34
CA LYS A 36 5.45 10.90 1.07
C LYS A 36 5.77 10.93 -0.42
N PHE A 37 5.73 9.78 -1.06
CA PHE A 37 5.99 9.67 -2.49
C PHE A 37 4.96 10.45 -3.30
N ILE A 38 3.68 10.28 -2.98
CA ILE A 38 2.59 11.00 -3.65
C ILE A 38 2.75 12.52 -3.48
N ILE A 39 3.02 12.98 -2.25
CA ILE A 39 3.21 14.41 -1.96
C ILE A 39 4.34 14.98 -2.83
N ALA A 40 5.47 14.30 -2.88
CA ALA A 40 6.64 14.75 -3.64
C ALA A 40 6.38 14.71 -5.15
N GLU A 41 5.79 13.62 -5.65
CA GLU A 41 5.57 13.43 -7.09
C GLU A 41 4.54 14.39 -7.67
N VAL A 42 3.48 14.68 -6.91
CA VAL A 42 2.37 15.53 -7.36
C VAL A 42 2.51 16.96 -6.88
N SER A 43 3.45 17.21 -5.97
CA SER A 43 3.66 18.52 -5.33
C SER A 43 2.42 19.03 -4.60
N LEU A 44 1.83 18.15 -3.79
CA LEU A 44 0.67 18.51 -2.98
C LEU A 44 1.03 19.53 -1.92
N SER A 45 0.20 20.56 -1.78
CA SER A 45 0.33 21.53 -0.70
C SER A 45 -0.03 20.89 0.64
N GLN A 46 0.33 21.56 1.72
CA GLN A 46 -0.01 21.11 3.07
C GLN A 46 -1.53 21.04 3.28
N ALA A 47 -2.25 22.02 2.76
CA ALA A 47 -3.72 22.06 2.83
C ALA A 47 -4.37 20.94 2.02
N GLU A 48 -3.86 20.69 0.81
CA GLU A 48 -4.34 19.59 -0.05
C GLU A 48 -4.11 18.24 0.60
N SER A 49 -2.91 18.03 1.16
CA SER A 49 -2.55 16.80 1.87
C SER A 49 -3.44 16.57 3.08
N ALA A 50 -3.70 17.62 3.87
CA ALA A 50 -4.55 17.54 5.06
C ALA A 50 -5.99 17.16 4.73
N ALA A 51 -6.50 17.62 3.59
CA ALA A 51 -7.86 17.28 3.13
C ALA A 51 -7.93 15.88 2.52
N PHE A 52 -6.93 15.48 1.76
CA PHE A 52 -6.94 14.26 0.95
C PHE A 52 -6.61 13.00 1.75
N PHE A 53 -5.51 12.99 2.50
CA PHE A 53 -4.99 11.74 3.08
C PHE A 53 -5.90 11.07 4.11
N PRO A 54 -6.70 11.76 4.94
CA PRO A 54 -7.64 11.05 5.79
C PRO A 54 -8.64 10.19 5.01
N VAL A 55 -9.15 10.69 3.89
CA VAL A 55 -10.07 9.96 3.01
C VAL A 55 -9.34 8.85 2.26
N TYR A 56 -8.12 9.12 1.82
CA TYR A 56 -7.26 8.14 1.15
C TYR A 56 -6.95 6.94 2.06
N ARG A 57 -6.62 7.20 3.32
CA ARG A 57 -6.35 6.13 4.31
C ARG A 57 -7.58 5.27 4.56
N GLU A 58 -8.75 5.87 4.57
CA GLU A 58 -10.02 5.15 4.69
C GLU A 58 -10.20 4.19 3.51
N LEU A 59 -9.96 4.66 2.29
CA LEU A 59 -9.98 3.81 1.09
C LEU A 59 -8.98 2.66 1.23
N ARG A 60 -7.74 2.96 1.59
CA ARG A 60 -6.67 1.95 1.71
C ARG A 60 -7.02 0.86 2.70
N LYS A 61 -7.65 1.22 3.82
CA LYS A 61 -8.11 0.25 4.81
C LYS A 61 -9.18 -0.68 4.25
N LYS A 62 -10.14 -0.13 3.53
CA LYS A 62 -11.21 -0.90 2.89
C LYS A 62 -10.66 -1.79 1.78
N GLN A 63 -9.71 -1.31 0.99
CA GLN A 63 -9.03 -2.10 -0.03
C GLN A 63 -8.32 -3.31 0.59
N ARG A 64 -7.59 -3.10 1.68
CA ARG A 64 -6.90 -4.21 2.37
C ARG A 64 -7.87 -5.28 2.82
N ASN A 65 -9.04 -4.91 3.32
CA ASN A 65 -10.06 -5.86 3.73
C ASN A 65 -10.51 -6.74 2.55
N ILE A 66 -10.78 -6.12 1.39
CA ILE A 66 -11.17 -6.87 0.20
C ILE A 66 -10.02 -7.74 -0.30
N PHE A 67 -8.78 -7.23 -0.32
CA PHE A 67 -7.60 -8.00 -0.71
C PHE A 67 -7.40 -9.22 0.18
N GLU A 68 -7.63 -9.11 1.49
CA GLU A 68 -7.55 -10.23 2.41
C GLU A 68 -8.58 -11.31 2.08
N GLN A 69 -9.78 -10.91 1.69
CA GLN A 69 -10.81 -11.85 1.26
C GLN A 69 -10.43 -12.54 -0.05
N ILE A 70 -9.89 -11.78 -1.03
CA ILE A 70 -9.42 -12.32 -2.30
C ILE A 70 -8.30 -13.32 -2.06
N LYS A 71 -7.35 -12.97 -1.20
CA LYS A 71 -6.20 -13.82 -0.86
C LYS A 71 -6.65 -15.14 -0.23
N ARG A 72 -7.58 -15.09 0.73
CA ARG A 72 -8.14 -16.30 1.33
C ARG A 72 -8.85 -17.17 0.31
N HIS A 73 -9.57 -16.54 -0.60
CA HIS A 73 -10.31 -17.23 -1.64
C HIS A 73 -9.40 -17.97 -2.64
N LYS A 74 -8.19 -17.45 -2.89
CA LYS A 74 -7.22 -18.10 -3.77
C LYS A 74 -6.74 -19.47 -3.27
N HIS A 75 -6.88 -19.74 -1.98
CA HIS A 75 -6.49 -21.01 -1.40
C HIS A 75 -7.59 -22.07 -1.43
N VAL A 76 -8.80 -21.72 -1.88
CA VAL A 76 -9.89 -22.66 -2.05
C VAL A 76 -9.60 -23.56 -3.23
N LYS A 77 -9.69 -24.89 -3.03
CA LYS A 77 -9.46 -25.90 -4.07
C LYS A 77 -10.75 -26.69 -4.27
N PRO A 78 -11.65 -26.22 -5.15
CA PRO A 78 -12.90 -26.93 -5.37
C PRO A 78 -12.64 -28.26 -6.10
N THR A 79 -13.36 -29.29 -5.69
CA THR A 79 -13.22 -30.64 -6.23
C THR A 79 -14.35 -31.05 -7.14
N ASP A 80 -15.43 -30.28 -7.19
CA ASP A 80 -16.57 -30.55 -8.05
C ASP A 80 -17.03 -29.28 -8.78
N ASN A 81 -17.90 -29.46 -9.78
CA ASN A 81 -18.36 -28.34 -10.60
C ASN A 81 -19.18 -27.32 -9.84
N LYS A 82 -19.95 -27.75 -8.85
CA LYS A 82 -20.80 -26.84 -8.06
C LYS A 82 -19.94 -25.89 -7.23
N THR A 83 -19.00 -26.43 -6.47
CA THR A 83 -18.11 -25.61 -5.64
C THR A 83 -17.17 -24.75 -6.48
N ALA A 84 -16.74 -25.24 -7.65
CA ALA A 84 -15.95 -24.47 -8.59
C ALA A 84 -16.72 -23.26 -9.14
N ALA A 85 -17.99 -23.45 -9.49
CA ALA A 85 -18.85 -22.37 -9.98
C ALA A 85 -19.07 -21.31 -8.88
N GLU A 86 -19.28 -21.75 -7.64
CA GLU A 86 -19.42 -20.85 -6.50
C GLU A 86 -18.15 -20.04 -6.27
N ALA A 87 -16.99 -20.68 -6.41
CA ALA A 87 -15.68 -20.02 -6.27
C ALA A 87 -15.47 -18.93 -7.34
N VAL A 88 -15.85 -19.21 -8.60
CA VAL A 88 -15.77 -18.23 -9.68
C VAL A 88 -16.67 -17.03 -9.39
N LYS A 89 -17.91 -17.29 -8.97
CA LYS A 89 -18.87 -16.22 -8.65
C LYS A 89 -18.39 -15.35 -7.48
N GLN A 90 -17.80 -15.97 -6.47
CA GLN A 90 -17.29 -15.24 -5.32
C GLN A 90 -16.10 -14.35 -5.71
N GLN A 91 -15.21 -14.83 -6.56
CA GLN A 91 -14.10 -14.05 -7.08
C GLN A 91 -14.61 -12.84 -7.86
N ASP A 92 -15.56 -13.05 -8.77
CA ASP A 92 -16.17 -11.97 -9.55
C ASP A 92 -16.81 -10.91 -8.65
N LYS A 93 -17.53 -11.37 -7.62
CA LYS A 93 -18.15 -10.48 -6.64
C LYS A 93 -17.13 -9.59 -5.93
N LEU A 94 -16.04 -10.18 -5.46
CA LEU A 94 -14.99 -9.44 -4.76
C LEU A 94 -14.30 -8.42 -5.68
N GLU A 95 -14.05 -8.78 -6.95
CA GLU A 95 -13.46 -7.88 -7.93
C GLU A 95 -14.40 -6.70 -8.24
N LEU A 96 -15.72 -6.97 -8.33
CA LEU A 96 -16.70 -5.90 -8.51
C LEU A 96 -16.78 -4.98 -7.30
N GLU A 97 -16.75 -5.53 -6.10
CA GLU A 97 -16.73 -4.73 -4.87
C GLU A 97 -15.51 -3.79 -4.86
N MET A 98 -14.34 -4.29 -5.26
CA MET A 98 -13.13 -3.47 -5.35
C MET A 98 -13.30 -2.34 -6.36
N LYS A 99 -13.86 -2.63 -7.53
CA LYS A 99 -14.11 -1.64 -8.57
C LYS A 99 -15.07 -0.54 -8.11
N GLU A 100 -16.17 -0.92 -7.48
CA GLU A 100 -17.15 0.01 -6.95
C GLU A 100 -16.57 0.88 -5.84
N LEU A 101 -15.80 0.27 -4.95
CA LEU A 101 -15.11 0.98 -3.88
C LEU A 101 -14.17 2.06 -4.45
N LEU A 102 -13.35 1.71 -5.42
CA LEU A 102 -12.44 2.63 -6.07
C LEU A 102 -13.19 3.79 -6.75
N LYS A 103 -14.24 3.47 -7.49
CA LYS A 103 -15.06 4.46 -8.16
C LYS A 103 -15.65 5.47 -7.16
N ASP A 104 -16.21 4.98 -6.07
CA ASP A 104 -16.82 5.84 -5.05
C ASP A 104 -15.78 6.78 -4.43
N TYR A 105 -14.59 6.26 -4.10
CA TYR A 105 -13.55 7.08 -3.49
C TYR A 105 -12.90 8.04 -4.50
N HIS A 106 -12.76 7.65 -5.77
CA HIS A 106 -12.29 8.57 -6.80
C HIS A 106 -13.22 9.78 -6.90
N ASN A 107 -14.54 9.56 -6.81
CA ASN A 107 -15.51 10.65 -6.79
C ASN A 107 -15.36 11.53 -5.54
N LYS A 108 -15.13 10.94 -4.38
CA LYS A 108 -14.84 11.68 -3.15
C LYS A 108 -13.57 12.53 -3.29
N PHE A 109 -12.52 11.98 -3.90
CA PHE A 109 -11.27 12.71 -4.15
C PHE A 109 -11.50 13.90 -5.06
N MET A 110 -12.30 13.72 -6.11
CA MET A 110 -12.61 14.81 -7.06
C MET A 110 -13.50 15.89 -6.46
N ALA A 111 -14.16 15.59 -5.34
CA ALA A 111 -14.87 16.60 -4.56
C ALA A 111 -13.92 17.41 -3.65
N LEU A 112 -12.74 16.87 -3.34
CA LEU A 112 -11.74 17.52 -2.48
C LEU A 112 -10.66 18.25 -3.26
N LEU A 113 -10.28 17.72 -4.42
CA LEU A 113 -9.17 18.21 -5.25
C LEU A 113 -9.60 18.28 -6.71
N PRO A 114 -8.91 19.12 -7.52
CA PRO A 114 -9.16 19.11 -8.97
C PRO A 114 -8.95 17.73 -9.58
N ALA A 115 -9.74 17.37 -10.57
CA ALA A 115 -9.65 16.06 -11.24
C ALA A 115 -8.26 15.81 -11.82
N THR A 116 -7.58 16.86 -12.31
CA THR A 116 -6.20 16.76 -12.80
C THR A 116 -5.24 16.30 -11.71
N THR A 117 -5.39 16.84 -10.50
CA THR A 117 -4.59 16.46 -9.34
C THR A 117 -4.86 15.00 -8.95
N VAL A 118 -6.13 14.61 -8.91
CA VAL A 118 -6.51 13.23 -8.60
C VAL A 118 -5.91 12.26 -9.62
N PHE A 119 -5.98 12.59 -10.90
CA PHE A 119 -5.37 11.78 -11.96
C PHE A 119 -3.87 11.61 -11.73
N GLN A 120 -3.16 12.68 -11.39
CA GLN A 120 -1.73 12.62 -11.08
C GLN A 120 -1.43 11.78 -9.85
N ILE A 121 -2.29 11.82 -8.83
CA ILE A 121 -2.15 10.98 -7.64
C ILE A 121 -2.25 9.50 -8.02
N LEU A 122 -3.21 9.12 -8.84
CA LEU A 122 -3.38 7.74 -9.29
C LEU A 122 -2.17 7.27 -10.10
N LYS A 123 -1.59 8.15 -10.91
CA LYS A 123 -0.36 7.87 -11.65
C LYS A 123 0.84 7.71 -10.72
N ALA A 124 0.92 8.53 -9.68
CA ALA A 124 1.99 8.44 -8.69
C ALA A 124 1.91 7.12 -7.91
N GLU A 125 0.71 6.71 -7.51
CA GLU A 125 0.45 5.43 -6.88
C GLU A 125 0.97 4.25 -7.72
N ASP A 126 0.61 4.26 -8.99
CA ASP A 126 1.02 3.23 -9.95
C ASP A 126 2.55 3.21 -10.12
N LYS A 127 3.16 4.39 -10.21
CA LYS A 127 4.62 4.53 -10.32
C LYS A 127 5.33 3.98 -9.07
N PHE A 128 4.80 4.27 -7.88
CA PHE A 128 5.33 3.75 -6.61
C PHE A 128 5.33 2.23 -6.59
N HIS A 129 4.22 1.61 -6.97
CA HIS A 129 4.11 0.15 -7.02
C HIS A 129 5.09 -0.46 -8.01
N ARG A 130 5.25 0.14 -9.18
CA ARG A 130 6.21 -0.35 -10.19
C ARG A 130 7.65 -0.28 -9.69
N GLN A 131 8.01 0.77 -8.96
CA GLN A 131 9.36 0.92 -8.41
C GLN A 131 9.66 -0.15 -7.35
N LEU A 132 8.67 -0.52 -6.55
CA LEU A 132 8.82 -1.59 -5.57
C LEU A 132 9.16 -2.94 -6.23
N PHE A 133 8.48 -3.26 -7.32
CA PHE A 133 8.73 -4.51 -8.04
C PHE A 133 10.11 -4.52 -8.72
N LYS A 134 10.57 -3.38 -9.22
CA LYS A 134 11.90 -3.26 -9.83
C LYS A 134 13.02 -3.38 -8.79
N GLY A 135 12.79 -2.91 -7.56
CA GLY A 135 13.78 -2.99 -6.48
C GLY A 135 14.00 -4.38 -5.92
N LYS A 136 13.17 -5.36 -6.29
CA LYS A 136 13.27 -6.74 -5.81
C LYS A 136 14.10 -7.66 -6.71
N LYS A 137 14.66 -7.12 -7.77
CA LYS A 137 15.64 -7.86 -8.59
C LYS A 137 17.06 -7.77 -7.98
#